data_e4f6adf240c2fa638351ba52a4413ef0
#
_entry.id   e4f6adf240c2fa638351ba52a4413ef0
#
_cell.length_a   1.000
_cell.length_b   1.000
_cell.length_c   1.000
_cell.angle_alpha   90.00
_cell.angle_beta   90.00
_cell.angle_gamma   90.00
#
_symmetry.space_group_name_H-M   'P 1'
#
loop_
_entity.id
_entity.type
_entity.pdbx_description
1 polymer ?
#
loop_
_entity_poly.entity_id
_entity_poly.type
_entity_poly.pdbx_seq_one_letter_code
_entity_poly.pdbx_strand_id
1 'polypeptide(L)'
;EFVLIRHGDPDYSACVRGGINGQGFGLVPLSEKGLQQARQVAAHPALAGAQLVLSSPYTRALQTAAEIVRATGLPLAVESDLHELMADRSGAPHTREEMKQLHQEFLACQGRWPEGDERPWETVDQLTDRVTGVLSRYLTYDKVIVVTHGGVIRRFVKDQRIAYCTPYVVPMEG
;
A
#
# COMPACT_ATOMS: atom_id res chain seq x y z
N GLU A 1 -15.53 9.32 3.85
CA GLU A 1 -15.14 8.73 2.56
C GLU A 1 -13.63 8.55 2.49
N PHE A 2 -13.16 7.36 2.11
CA PHE A 2 -11.74 7.13 1.84
C PHE A 2 -11.47 7.06 0.34
N VAL A 3 -10.46 7.78 -0.13
CA VAL A 3 -9.96 7.69 -1.51
C VAL A 3 -8.64 6.91 -1.47
N LEU A 4 -8.71 5.61 -1.75
CA LEU A 4 -7.55 4.73 -1.75
C LEU A 4 -6.78 4.88 -3.04
N ILE A 5 -5.47 5.08 -2.95
CA ILE A 5 -4.59 5.27 -4.11
C ILE A 5 -3.39 4.33 -3.99
N ARG A 6 -3.19 3.48 -4.99
CA ARG A 6 -1.95 2.72 -5.09
C ARG A 6 -0.81 3.66 -5.47
N HIS A 7 0.35 3.53 -4.80
CA HIS A 7 1.56 4.27 -5.18
C HIS A 7 1.85 4.19 -6.69
N GLY A 8 2.64 5.11 -7.22
CA GLY A 8 3.09 5.11 -8.61
C GLY A 8 4.02 3.95 -8.96
N ASP A 9 4.37 3.81 -10.23
CA ASP A 9 5.25 2.75 -10.74
C ASP A 9 6.60 2.73 -9.99
N PRO A 10 7.02 1.59 -9.38
CA PRO A 10 8.24 1.52 -8.57
C PRO A 10 9.48 1.18 -9.39
N ASP A 11 10.64 1.71 -8.99
CA ASP A 11 11.95 1.33 -9.55
C ASP A 11 12.65 0.26 -8.71
N TYR A 12 12.41 -1.01 -8.99
CA TYR A 12 13.09 -2.12 -8.34
C TYR A 12 14.58 -2.25 -8.71
N SER A 13 15.06 -1.57 -9.75
CA SER A 13 16.46 -1.67 -10.17
C SER A 13 17.43 -1.14 -9.10
N ALA A 14 16.99 -0.17 -8.29
CA ALA A 14 17.75 0.33 -7.16
C ALA A 14 18.02 -0.75 -6.11
N CYS A 15 17.03 -1.61 -5.84
CA CYS A 15 17.19 -2.74 -4.91
C CYS A 15 18.14 -3.80 -5.45
N VAL A 16 18.05 -4.12 -6.75
CA VAL A 16 18.94 -5.09 -7.40
C VAL A 16 20.39 -4.61 -7.32
N ARG A 17 20.67 -3.33 -7.63
CA ARG A 17 22.03 -2.77 -7.54
C ARG A 17 22.56 -2.71 -6.11
N GLY A 18 21.70 -2.43 -5.15
CA GLY A 18 22.05 -2.30 -3.73
C GLY A 18 22.07 -3.62 -2.96
N GLY A 19 21.74 -4.75 -3.58
CA GLY A 19 21.61 -6.04 -2.90
C GLY A 19 20.50 -6.06 -1.85
N ILE A 20 19.50 -5.19 -1.97
CA ILE A 20 18.41 -5.04 -1.02
C ILE A 20 17.39 -6.16 -1.25
N ASN A 21 17.15 -6.96 -0.22
CA ASN A 21 16.23 -8.09 -0.24
C ASN A 21 15.20 -8.00 0.90
N GLY A 22 14.14 -8.81 0.79
CA GLY A 22 13.14 -8.98 1.85
C GLY A 22 12.48 -7.65 2.26
N GLN A 23 12.53 -7.32 3.54
CA GLN A 23 11.91 -6.09 4.08
C GLN A 23 12.47 -4.79 3.49
N GLY A 24 13.68 -4.83 2.95
CA GLY A 24 14.27 -3.70 2.21
C GLY A 24 13.45 -3.26 1.00
N PHE A 25 12.53 -4.07 0.50
CA PHE A 25 11.58 -3.65 -0.55
C PHE A 25 10.67 -2.49 -0.13
N GLY A 26 10.56 -2.20 1.15
CA GLY A 26 9.93 -0.96 1.63
C GLY A 26 10.67 0.30 1.19
N LEU A 27 11.98 0.22 0.91
CA LEU A 27 12.84 1.33 0.49
C LEU A 27 12.80 1.60 -1.03
N VAL A 28 12.10 0.75 -1.82
CA VAL A 28 11.99 0.91 -3.28
C VAL A 28 11.35 2.25 -3.61
N PRO A 29 12.05 3.14 -4.38
CA PRO A 29 11.51 4.43 -4.79
C PRO A 29 10.57 4.30 -5.99
N LEU A 30 9.92 5.39 -6.35
CA LEU A 30 9.23 5.52 -7.63
C LEU A 30 10.23 5.58 -8.79
N SER A 31 9.83 5.02 -9.93
CA SER A 31 10.47 5.31 -11.21
C SER A 31 10.12 6.73 -11.68
N GLU A 32 10.83 7.24 -12.70
CA GLU A 32 10.45 8.52 -13.32
C GLU A 32 8.99 8.51 -13.81
N LYS A 33 8.55 7.40 -14.39
CA LYS A 33 7.15 7.18 -14.76
C LYS A 33 6.23 7.26 -13.54
N GLY A 34 6.63 6.64 -12.42
CA GLY A 34 5.86 6.68 -11.18
C GLY A 34 5.73 8.09 -10.60
N LEU A 35 6.78 8.90 -10.69
CA LEU A 35 6.73 10.31 -10.29
C LEU A 35 5.77 11.12 -11.16
N GLN A 36 5.75 10.88 -12.48
CA GLN A 36 4.79 11.50 -13.39
C GLN A 36 3.35 11.09 -13.06
N GLN A 37 3.10 9.80 -12.79
CA GLN A 37 1.80 9.30 -12.36
C GLN A 37 1.34 9.96 -11.05
N ALA A 38 2.24 10.12 -10.07
CA ALA A 38 1.94 10.76 -8.79
C ALA A 38 1.53 12.25 -8.98
N ARG A 39 2.22 12.98 -9.86
CA ARG A 39 1.86 14.36 -10.20
C ARG A 39 0.51 14.45 -10.89
N GLN A 40 0.19 13.50 -11.77
CA GLN A 40 -1.10 13.47 -12.47
C GLN A 40 -2.26 13.18 -11.52
N VAL A 41 -2.13 12.19 -10.63
CA VAL A 41 -3.21 11.86 -9.68
C VAL A 41 -3.43 12.98 -8.67
N ALA A 42 -2.41 13.77 -8.34
CA ALA A 42 -2.54 14.91 -7.43
C ALA A 42 -3.55 15.97 -7.91
N ALA A 43 -3.83 16.04 -9.22
CA ALA A 43 -4.84 16.92 -9.81
C ALA A 43 -6.18 16.20 -10.08
N HIS A 44 -6.36 14.95 -9.64
CA HIS A 44 -7.56 14.19 -9.96
C HIS A 44 -8.79 14.71 -9.19
N PRO A 45 -9.96 14.90 -9.87
CA PRO A 45 -11.16 15.46 -9.22
C PRO A 45 -11.66 14.68 -8.00
N ALA A 46 -11.43 13.38 -7.93
CA ALA A 46 -11.82 12.56 -6.77
C ALA A 46 -11.16 13.00 -5.46
N LEU A 47 -10.05 13.76 -5.51
CA LEU A 47 -9.34 14.25 -4.33
C LEU A 47 -9.95 15.55 -3.77
N ALA A 48 -10.83 16.19 -4.53
CA ALA A 48 -11.46 17.44 -4.10
C ALA A 48 -12.27 17.24 -2.80
N GLY A 49 -12.12 18.19 -1.89
CA GLY A 49 -12.79 18.15 -0.57
C GLY A 49 -12.13 17.23 0.46
N ALA A 50 -11.01 16.59 0.15
CA ALA A 50 -10.25 15.84 1.14
C ALA A 50 -9.64 16.78 2.19
N GLN A 51 -9.50 16.27 3.43
CA GLN A 51 -9.03 17.03 4.59
C GLN A 51 -7.67 16.54 5.08
N LEU A 52 -7.25 15.35 4.69
CA LEU A 52 -6.04 14.69 5.16
C LEU A 52 -5.50 13.73 4.09
N VAL A 53 -4.18 13.59 4.04
CA VAL A 53 -3.48 12.51 3.32
C VAL A 53 -2.89 11.55 4.35
N LEU A 54 -3.25 10.27 4.28
CA LEU A 54 -2.58 9.18 4.98
C LEU A 54 -1.63 8.48 4.01
N SER A 55 -0.49 8.03 4.48
CA SER A 55 0.45 7.26 3.66
C SER A 55 1.00 6.04 4.39
N SER A 56 1.18 4.97 3.63
CA SER A 56 2.09 3.89 4.00
C SER A 56 3.50 4.43 4.23
N PRO A 57 4.31 3.83 5.13
CA PRO A 57 5.69 4.26 5.38
C PRO A 57 6.65 3.89 4.25
N TYR A 58 6.25 3.09 3.25
CA TYR A 58 7.13 2.69 2.17
C TYR A 58 7.47 3.85 1.23
N THR A 59 8.74 3.96 0.85
CA THR A 59 9.29 5.10 0.08
C THR A 59 8.44 5.47 -1.14
N ARG A 60 8.02 4.50 -1.95
CA ARG A 60 7.18 4.74 -3.12
C ARG A 60 5.80 5.34 -2.79
N ALA A 61 5.23 4.95 -1.66
CA ALA A 61 3.95 5.51 -1.19
C ALA A 61 4.15 6.93 -0.66
N LEU A 62 5.19 7.17 0.15
CA LEU A 62 5.54 8.49 0.65
C LEU A 62 5.84 9.47 -0.50
N GLN A 63 6.57 9.05 -1.52
CA GLN A 63 6.83 9.89 -2.70
C GLN A 63 5.54 10.24 -3.46
N THR A 64 4.61 9.28 -3.59
CA THR A 64 3.30 9.54 -4.19
C THR A 64 2.49 10.51 -3.33
N ALA A 65 2.44 10.30 -2.02
CA ALA A 65 1.75 11.19 -1.07
C ALA A 65 2.36 12.60 -1.06
N ALA A 66 3.69 12.72 -1.17
CA ALA A 66 4.36 14.02 -1.22
C ALA A 66 3.95 14.85 -2.43
N GLU A 67 3.75 14.25 -3.62
CA GLU A 67 3.24 14.97 -4.79
C GLU A 67 1.79 15.44 -4.58
N ILE A 68 0.94 14.61 -3.95
CA ILE A 68 -0.44 14.98 -3.59
C ILE A 68 -0.43 16.14 -2.57
N VAL A 69 0.35 16.05 -1.51
CA VAL A 69 0.47 17.11 -0.49
C VAL A 69 0.97 18.41 -1.11
N ARG A 70 1.96 18.34 -2.00
CA ARG A 70 2.49 19.54 -2.70
C ARG A 70 1.41 20.24 -3.52
N ALA A 71 0.53 19.48 -4.17
CA ALA A 71 -0.52 20.03 -5.02
C ALA A 71 -1.75 20.53 -4.23
N THR A 72 -2.06 19.88 -3.11
CA THR A 72 -3.31 20.14 -2.34
C THR A 72 -3.10 21.00 -1.12
N GLY A 73 -1.88 21.06 -0.56
CA GLY A 73 -1.58 21.72 0.71
C GLY A 73 -2.14 20.98 1.94
N LEU A 74 -2.68 19.77 1.78
CA LEU A 74 -3.25 19.00 2.87
C LEU A 74 -2.20 18.51 3.86
N PRO A 75 -2.55 18.34 5.15
CA PRO A 75 -1.68 17.68 6.10
C PRO A 75 -1.43 16.23 5.74
N LEU A 76 -0.23 15.71 6.11
CA LEU A 76 0.17 14.32 5.91
C LEU A 76 0.33 13.62 7.26
N ALA A 77 -0.25 12.43 7.38
CA ALA A 77 0.07 11.49 8.44
C ALA A 77 0.59 10.17 7.84
N VAL A 78 1.55 9.55 8.52
CA VAL A 78 2.13 8.27 8.10
C VAL A 78 1.70 7.19 9.08
N GLU A 79 1.10 6.13 8.55
CA GLU A 79 0.57 5.01 9.32
C GLU A 79 1.31 3.72 8.97
N SER A 80 1.97 3.12 9.96
CA SER A 80 2.78 1.90 9.77
C SER A 80 1.94 0.78 9.18
N ASP A 81 0.72 0.60 9.67
CA ASP A 81 -0.17 -0.49 9.29
C ASP A 81 -0.83 -0.33 7.90
N LEU A 82 -0.47 0.74 7.15
CA LEU A 82 -0.80 0.89 5.73
C LEU A 82 0.24 0.27 4.79
N HIS A 83 1.27 -0.43 5.31
CA HIS A 83 2.26 -1.12 4.48
C HIS A 83 1.62 -2.25 3.64
N GLU A 84 2.35 -2.71 2.59
CA GLU A 84 1.89 -3.80 1.73
C GLU A 84 1.79 -5.12 2.49
N LEU A 85 1.07 -6.09 1.93
CA LEU A 85 1.03 -7.47 2.41
C LEU A 85 2.45 -7.98 2.70
N MET A 86 2.66 -8.50 3.90
CA MET A 86 3.94 -9.06 4.31
C MET A 86 4.06 -10.52 3.85
N ALA A 87 4.91 -10.74 2.86
CA ALA A 87 5.23 -12.10 2.41
C ALA A 87 6.08 -12.87 3.43
N ASP A 88 6.75 -12.19 4.35
CA ASP A 88 7.42 -12.75 5.52
C ASP A 88 7.37 -11.78 6.70
N ARG A 89 6.90 -12.26 7.85
CA ARG A 89 6.83 -11.51 9.13
C ARG A 89 7.98 -11.82 10.06
N SER A 90 8.81 -12.82 9.74
CA SER A 90 9.90 -13.26 10.61
C SER A 90 11.06 -12.26 10.67
N GLY A 91 11.16 -11.38 9.65
CA GLY A 91 12.30 -10.47 9.49
C GLY A 91 13.58 -11.16 9.04
N ALA A 92 13.53 -12.44 8.72
CA ALA A 92 14.68 -13.15 8.20
C ALA A 92 15.12 -12.61 6.84
N PRO A 93 16.41 -12.63 6.52
CA PRO A 93 16.86 -12.29 5.19
C PRO A 93 16.47 -13.41 4.23
N HIS A 94 15.77 -13.04 3.14
CA HIS A 94 15.37 -13.95 2.09
C HIS A 94 15.95 -13.54 0.75
N THR A 95 16.32 -14.55 -0.07
CA THR A 95 16.60 -14.35 -1.48
C THR A 95 15.32 -14.00 -2.23
N ARG A 96 15.47 -13.46 -3.43
CA ARG A 96 14.32 -13.16 -4.31
C ARG A 96 13.50 -14.41 -4.62
N GLU A 97 14.15 -15.55 -4.77
CA GLU A 97 13.48 -16.82 -5.09
C GLU A 97 12.66 -17.33 -3.88
N GLU A 98 13.20 -17.26 -2.66
CA GLU A 98 12.47 -17.61 -1.45
C GLU A 98 11.24 -16.70 -1.26
N MET A 99 11.36 -15.40 -1.46
CA MET A 99 10.23 -14.47 -1.42
C MET A 99 9.15 -14.82 -2.44
N LYS A 100 9.57 -15.24 -3.64
CA LYS A 100 8.63 -15.69 -4.68
C LYS A 100 7.92 -16.98 -4.29
N GLN A 101 8.62 -17.92 -3.66
CA GLN A 101 8.04 -19.18 -3.15
C GLN A 101 7.01 -18.90 -2.07
N LEU A 102 7.32 -18.03 -1.09
CA LEU A 102 6.37 -17.62 -0.04
C LEU A 102 5.11 -16.95 -0.63
N HIS A 103 5.28 -16.12 -1.66
CA HIS A 103 4.15 -15.51 -2.35
C HIS A 103 3.31 -16.55 -3.12
N GLN A 104 3.94 -17.53 -3.77
CA GLN A 104 3.23 -18.62 -4.45
C GLN A 104 2.44 -19.47 -3.45
N GLU A 105 3.02 -19.76 -2.29
CA GLU A 105 2.35 -20.48 -1.21
C GLU A 105 1.14 -19.70 -0.69
N PHE A 106 1.31 -18.40 -0.43
CA PHE A 106 0.20 -17.52 -0.05
C PHE A 106 -0.96 -17.60 -1.05
N LEU A 107 -0.65 -17.57 -2.35
CA LEU A 107 -1.68 -17.67 -3.41
C LEU A 107 -2.35 -19.06 -3.42
N ALA A 108 -1.58 -20.13 -3.28
CA ALA A 108 -2.10 -21.50 -3.23
C ALA A 108 -3.02 -21.73 -2.03
N CYS A 109 -2.70 -21.14 -0.89
CA CYS A 109 -3.51 -21.15 0.33
C CYS A 109 -4.62 -20.08 0.34
N GLN A 110 -4.84 -19.35 -0.76
CA GLN A 110 -5.83 -18.27 -0.87
C GLN A 110 -5.70 -17.20 0.24
N GLY A 111 -4.47 -16.96 0.69
CA GLY A 111 -4.16 -15.99 1.73
C GLY A 111 -4.60 -16.40 3.15
N ARG A 112 -4.89 -17.66 3.41
CA ARG A 112 -5.24 -18.23 4.71
C ARG A 112 -4.27 -19.33 5.10
N TRP A 113 -3.89 -19.37 6.36
CA TRP A 113 -3.07 -20.48 6.84
C TRP A 113 -3.84 -21.78 6.84
N PRO A 114 -3.19 -22.92 6.51
CA PRO A 114 -3.75 -24.23 6.75
C PRO A 114 -4.09 -24.43 8.24
N GLU A 115 -5.12 -25.19 8.54
CA GLU A 115 -5.55 -25.43 9.91
C GLU A 115 -4.41 -26.03 10.76
N GLY A 116 -4.09 -25.36 11.87
CA GLY A 116 -3.03 -25.76 12.79
C GLY A 116 -1.60 -25.50 12.30
N ASP A 117 -1.39 -24.81 11.18
CA ASP A 117 -0.07 -24.61 10.58
C ASP A 117 0.17 -23.14 10.20
N GLU A 118 0.69 -22.35 11.14
CA GLU A 118 1.04 -20.95 10.90
C GLU A 118 2.19 -20.84 9.89
N ARG A 119 2.05 -19.87 8.96
CA ARG A 119 3.04 -19.56 7.95
C ARG A 119 3.73 -18.22 8.20
N PRO A 120 4.93 -18.00 7.62
CA PRO A 120 5.65 -16.73 7.80
C PRO A 120 4.89 -15.52 7.23
N TRP A 121 4.08 -15.71 6.21
CA TRP A 121 3.34 -14.62 5.55
C TRP A 121 2.09 -14.18 6.33
N GLU A 122 1.72 -12.92 6.14
CA GLU A 122 0.52 -12.31 6.68
C GLU A 122 -0.72 -12.87 5.99
N THR A 123 -1.75 -13.23 6.74
CA THR A 123 -3.03 -13.65 6.14
C THR A 123 -3.82 -12.45 5.59
N VAL A 124 -4.77 -12.75 4.70
CA VAL A 124 -5.71 -11.75 4.19
C VAL A 124 -6.52 -11.11 5.31
N ASP A 125 -6.92 -11.89 6.32
CA ASP A 125 -7.71 -11.40 7.45
C ASP A 125 -6.86 -10.47 8.33
N GLN A 126 -5.62 -10.84 8.66
CA GLN A 126 -4.68 -9.98 9.40
C GLN A 126 -4.41 -8.65 8.67
N LEU A 127 -4.21 -8.71 7.34
CA LEU A 127 -4.07 -7.51 6.51
C LEU A 127 -5.30 -6.61 6.60
N THR A 128 -6.49 -7.20 6.48
CA THR A 128 -7.76 -6.46 6.53
C THR A 128 -7.96 -5.82 7.90
N ASP A 129 -7.74 -6.57 8.97
CA ASP A 129 -7.92 -6.10 10.34
C ASP A 129 -7.02 -4.91 10.68
N ARG A 130 -5.70 -5.00 10.37
CA ARG A 130 -4.79 -3.88 10.67
C ARG A 130 -5.13 -2.61 9.88
N VAL A 131 -5.50 -2.75 8.60
CA VAL A 131 -5.86 -1.59 7.77
C VAL A 131 -7.19 -0.99 8.21
N THR A 132 -8.20 -1.81 8.51
CA THR A 132 -9.47 -1.35 9.07
C THR A 132 -9.25 -0.64 10.41
N GLY A 133 -8.38 -1.18 11.27
CA GLY A 133 -7.98 -0.54 12.51
C GLY A 133 -7.34 0.85 12.32
N VAL A 134 -6.56 1.05 11.24
CA VAL A 134 -6.08 2.39 10.87
C VAL A 134 -7.24 3.26 10.45
N LEU A 135 -8.02 2.84 9.46
CA LEU A 135 -9.07 3.68 8.87
C LEU A 135 -10.12 4.11 9.91
N SER A 136 -10.44 3.24 10.88
CA SER A 136 -11.40 3.55 11.95
C SER A 136 -11.01 4.77 12.79
N ARG A 137 -9.71 5.07 12.94
CA ARG A 137 -9.23 6.26 13.68
C ARG A 137 -9.52 7.59 12.97
N TYR A 138 -9.86 7.52 11.68
CA TYR A 138 -10.06 8.69 10.82
C TYR A 138 -11.51 8.89 10.36
N LEU A 139 -12.46 8.22 10.99
CA LEU A 139 -13.90 8.32 10.66
C LEU A 139 -14.51 9.69 10.95
N THR A 140 -13.83 10.54 11.73
CA THR A 140 -14.27 11.92 12.01
C THR A 140 -14.04 12.89 10.86
N TYR A 141 -13.26 12.50 9.85
CA TYR A 141 -13.04 13.29 8.64
C TYR A 141 -14.10 12.94 7.59
N ASP A 142 -14.58 13.91 6.83
CA ASP A 142 -15.55 13.66 5.75
C ASP A 142 -14.91 12.92 4.58
N LYS A 143 -13.66 13.30 4.25
CA LYS A 143 -12.89 12.66 3.17
C LYS A 143 -11.40 12.61 3.49
N VAL A 144 -10.81 11.43 3.31
CA VAL A 144 -9.38 11.16 3.53
C VAL A 144 -8.78 10.47 2.32
N ILE A 145 -7.63 10.98 1.85
CA ILE A 145 -6.82 10.33 0.82
C ILE A 145 -5.90 9.32 1.51
N VAL A 146 -5.83 8.09 1.00
CA VAL A 146 -4.99 7.02 1.57
C VAL A 146 -4.07 6.46 0.50
N VAL A 147 -2.79 6.79 0.57
CA VAL A 147 -1.77 6.29 -0.35
C VAL A 147 -1.17 5.00 0.21
N THR A 148 -1.40 3.89 -0.48
CA THR A 148 -1.04 2.55 -0.03
C THR A 148 -0.69 1.62 -1.21
N HIS A 149 -1.01 0.36 -1.12
CA HIS A 149 -0.53 -0.71 -2.00
C HIS A 149 -1.66 -1.52 -2.62
N GLY A 150 -1.32 -2.29 -3.66
CA GLY A 150 -2.30 -3.07 -4.40
C GLY A 150 -2.95 -4.19 -3.59
N GLY A 151 -2.19 -4.87 -2.72
CA GLY A 151 -2.71 -5.90 -1.83
C GLY A 151 -3.71 -5.36 -0.82
N VAL A 152 -3.41 -4.17 -0.27
CA VAL A 152 -4.30 -3.47 0.66
C VAL A 152 -5.61 -3.07 -0.03
N ILE A 153 -5.53 -2.37 -1.17
CA ILE A 153 -6.73 -1.84 -1.85
C ILE A 153 -7.69 -2.97 -2.28
N ARG A 154 -7.17 -4.12 -2.70
CA ARG A 154 -7.99 -5.29 -3.06
C ARG A 154 -8.89 -5.80 -1.93
N ARG A 155 -8.68 -5.38 -0.69
CA ARG A 155 -9.56 -5.76 0.44
C ARG A 155 -10.85 -4.95 0.46
N PHE A 156 -10.84 -3.78 -0.17
CA PHE A 156 -11.94 -2.81 -0.11
C PHE A 156 -12.66 -2.62 -1.44
N VAL A 157 -12.07 -3.08 -2.56
CA VAL A 157 -12.67 -2.96 -3.89
C VAL A 157 -12.72 -4.31 -4.60
N LYS A 158 -13.67 -4.48 -5.52
CA LYS A 158 -13.86 -5.74 -6.27
C LYS A 158 -12.92 -5.88 -7.47
N ASP A 159 -12.15 -4.83 -7.79
CA ASP A 159 -11.25 -4.83 -8.93
C ASP A 159 -10.10 -5.82 -8.74
N GLN A 160 -9.91 -6.72 -9.71
CA GLN A 160 -8.81 -7.69 -9.66
C GLN A 160 -7.45 -7.04 -9.94
N ARG A 161 -7.43 -5.98 -10.75
CA ARG A 161 -6.22 -5.24 -11.12
C ARG A 161 -6.25 -3.82 -10.58
N ILE A 162 -5.52 -3.58 -9.50
CA ILE A 162 -5.35 -2.25 -8.93
C ILE A 162 -4.27 -1.50 -9.71
N ALA A 163 -4.68 -0.47 -10.45
CA ALA A 163 -3.76 0.36 -11.24
C ALA A 163 -2.96 1.32 -10.36
N TYR A 164 -1.75 1.69 -10.79
CA TYR A 164 -0.95 2.73 -10.13
C TYR A 164 -1.63 4.09 -10.22
N CYS A 165 -1.56 4.89 -9.17
CA CYS A 165 -2.05 6.25 -9.10
C CYS A 165 -3.49 6.41 -9.63
N THR A 166 -4.34 5.43 -9.35
CA THR A 166 -5.77 5.47 -9.67
C THR A 166 -6.56 5.58 -8.38
N PRO A 167 -7.46 6.57 -8.24
CA PRO A 167 -8.31 6.70 -7.07
C PRO A 167 -9.42 5.65 -7.05
N TYR A 168 -9.59 4.99 -5.91
CA TYR A 168 -10.68 4.07 -5.59
C TYR A 168 -11.44 4.64 -4.39
N VAL A 169 -12.66 5.08 -4.63
CA VAL A 169 -13.50 5.67 -3.57
C VAL A 169 -14.25 4.57 -2.84
N VAL A 170 -14.08 4.54 -1.52
CA VAL A 170 -14.80 3.60 -0.65
C VAL A 170 -15.56 4.37 0.43
N PRO A 171 -16.79 3.95 0.78
CA PRO A 171 -17.54 4.58 1.85
C PRO A 171 -16.83 4.38 3.20
N MET A 172 -17.07 5.26 4.15
CA MET A 172 -16.76 5.03 5.56
C MET A 172 -17.94 4.28 6.17
N GLU A 173 -17.76 2.99 6.40
CA GLU A 173 -18.70 2.21 7.20
C GLU A 173 -18.19 2.24 8.64
N GLY A 174 -19.03 2.79 9.53
CA GLY A 174 -18.77 2.83 10.96
C GLY A 174 -19.31 1.58 11.66
#